data_be4539a6661f853ab478e9305610ea84
#
_entry.id   be4539a6661f853ab478e9305610ea84
#
_cell.length_a   1.000
_cell.length_b   1.000
_cell.length_c   1.000
_cell.angle_alpha   90.00
_cell.angle_beta   90.00
_cell.angle_gamma   90.00
#
_symmetry.space_group_name_H-M   'P 1'
#
loop_
_entity.id
_entity.type
_entity.pdbx_description
1 polymer ?
#
loop_
_entity_poly.entity_id
_entity_poly.type
_entity_poly.pdbx_seq_one_letter_code
_entity_poly.pdbx_strand_id
1 'polypeptide(L)'
;LKGRVLIIDDEAEIRRNLTVGLTQEGYSVVTCPDGISAIHELNVARRKGIAYDNLVTDIFMPDIDGLKILKVIKIQYPELPVLVITGFGDESLKLTALSEHNTGYLDKPFEISDLVEALEALSPGSTDVAEEAAIEEKPQEIRESVSAYLTIRITDHKKSMEIFNALYKMPGIHSCEAVRGDFDIIVLAQGESQEEIKKVFDSIEALKGVEILSLSEVERPKLDRDVDKFIEIYSKVVKQQAPVSPEKQPGTTSYIIVDIDKDAIQQIFTTVFFIDEVVFCDVIDDGTKLVGMITGQGVGRTPRIMEKLNQIEGVLRVREATIVKLMED
;
A
#
# COMPACT_ATOMS: atom_id res chain seq x y z
N LEU A 1 -36.35 -2.79 -12.72
CA LEU A 1 -35.14 -2.56 -11.93
C LEU A 1 -34.68 -1.14 -12.19
N LYS A 2 -34.48 -0.35 -11.12
CA LYS A 2 -33.96 1.05 -11.22
C LYS A 2 -32.49 1.08 -11.59
N GLY A 3 -31.74 -0.01 -11.29
CA GLY A 3 -30.31 -0.13 -11.56
C GLY A 3 -29.65 -1.22 -10.71
N ARG A 4 -28.34 -1.41 -10.92
CA ARG A 4 -27.50 -2.33 -10.15
C ARG A 4 -26.49 -1.54 -9.35
N VAL A 5 -26.47 -1.76 -8.03
CA VAL A 5 -25.61 -1.05 -7.08
C VAL A 5 -24.63 -2.04 -6.46
N LEU A 6 -23.34 -1.69 -6.46
CA LEU A 6 -22.32 -2.36 -5.67
C LEU A 6 -22.06 -1.58 -4.39
N ILE A 7 -22.08 -2.24 -3.23
CA ILE A 7 -21.85 -1.62 -1.93
C ILE A 7 -20.57 -2.17 -1.31
N ILE A 8 -19.72 -1.28 -0.82
CA ILE A 8 -18.51 -1.60 -0.07
C ILE A 8 -18.64 -1.00 1.32
N ASP A 9 -18.59 -1.84 2.34
CA ASP A 9 -18.63 -1.43 3.74
C ASP A 9 -18.13 -2.62 4.58
N ASP A 10 -17.31 -2.42 5.59
CA ASP A 10 -16.78 -3.51 6.42
C ASP A 10 -17.81 -4.03 7.44
N GLU A 11 -18.79 -3.21 7.81
CA GLU A 11 -19.84 -3.57 8.76
C GLU A 11 -20.95 -4.41 8.11
N ALA A 12 -21.06 -5.70 8.46
CA ALA A 12 -22.06 -6.62 7.90
C ALA A 12 -23.50 -6.15 8.13
N GLU A 13 -23.77 -5.47 9.24
CA GLU A 13 -25.09 -4.94 9.57
C GLU A 13 -25.48 -3.78 8.65
N ILE A 14 -24.55 -2.87 8.37
CA ILE A 14 -24.77 -1.75 7.43
C ILE A 14 -25.03 -2.32 6.03
N ARG A 15 -24.17 -3.24 5.54
CA ARG A 15 -24.40 -3.89 4.24
C ARG A 15 -25.78 -4.51 4.13
N ARG A 16 -26.23 -5.22 5.19
CA ARG A 16 -27.55 -5.83 5.23
C ARG A 16 -28.68 -4.80 5.15
N ASN A 17 -28.60 -3.73 5.95
CA ASN A 17 -29.60 -2.68 6.00
C ASN A 17 -29.72 -1.96 4.66
N LEU A 18 -28.59 -1.59 4.05
CA LEU A 18 -28.55 -0.97 2.73
C LEU A 18 -29.09 -1.91 1.64
N THR A 19 -28.76 -3.20 1.70
CA THR A 19 -29.28 -4.18 0.75
C THR A 19 -30.81 -4.26 0.82
N VAL A 20 -31.36 -4.39 2.02
CA VAL A 20 -32.82 -4.46 2.20
C VAL A 20 -33.51 -3.18 1.71
N GLY A 21 -33.00 -2.01 2.14
CA GLY A 21 -33.57 -0.73 1.77
C GLY A 21 -33.55 -0.47 0.27
N LEU A 22 -32.40 -0.63 -0.38
CA LEU A 22 -32.28 -0.40 -1.82
C LEU A 22 -33.04 -1.45 -2.66
N THR A 23 -33.13 -2.70 -2.19
CA THR A 23 -33.94 -3.72 -2.88
C THR A 23 -35.43 -3.37 -2.82
N GLN A 24 -35.93 -2.83 -1.71
CA GLN A 24 -37.32 -2.35 -1.60
C GLN A 24 -37.61 -1.17 -2.55
N GLU A 25 -36.57 -0.35 -2.81
CA GLU A 25 -36.64 0.76 -3.77
C GLU A 25 -36.47 0.33 -5.23
N GLY A 26 -36.28 -0.97 -5.49
CA GLY A 26 -36.20 -1.57 -6.83
C GLY A 26 -34.80 -1.67 -7.44
N TYR A 27 -33.74 -1.53 -6.64
CA TYR A 27 -32.37 -1.78 -7.09
C TYR A 27 -31.96 -3.24 -6.96
N SER A 28 -31.04 -3.69 -7.83
CA SER A 28 -30.31 -4.95 -7.66
C SER A 28 -29.01 -4.63 -6.90
N VAL A 29 -28.80 -5.27 -5.77
CA VAL A 29 -27.68 -4.95 -4.87
C VAL A 29 -26.72 -6.11 -4.77
N VAL A 30 -25.42 -5.83 -4.90
CA VAL A 30 -24.31 -6.72 -4.56
C VAL A 30 -23.47 -6.02 -3.49
N THR A 31 -22.97 -6.78 -2.51
CA THR A 31 -22.19 -6.21 -1.40
C THR A 31 -20.83 -6.88 -1.29
N CYS A 32 -19.83 -6.09 -0.97
CA CYS A 32 -18.46 -6.52 -0.70
C CYS A 32 -18.03 -6.04 0.69
N PRO A 33 -17.31 -6.85 1.47
CA PRO A 33 -16.84 -6.47 2.79
C PRO A 33 -15.64 -5.52 2.77
N ASP A 34 -14.94 -5.42 1.63
CA ASP A 34 -13.72 -4.65 1.44
C ASP A 34 -13.55 -4.21 -0.02
N GLY A 35 -12.62 -3.28 -0.23
CA GLY A 35 -12.38 -2.71 -1.56
C GLY A 35 -11.76 -3.67 -2.57
N ILE A 36 -10.95 -4.63 -2.13
CA ILE A 36 -10.33 -5.63 -3.01
C ILE A 36 -11.39 -6.57 -3.55
N SER A 37 -12.27 -7.06 -2.69
CA SER A 37 -13.43 -7.88 -3.07
C SER A 37 -14.32 -7.14 -4.08
N ALA A 38 -14.50 -5.83 -3.90
CA ALA A 38 -15.28 -5.01 -4.83
C ALA A 38 -14.62 -4.87 -6.21
N ILE A 39 -13.30 -4.66 -6.26
CA ILE A 39 -12.55 -4.62 -7.53
C ILE A 39 -12.61 -5.98 -8.22
N HIS A 40 -12.49 -7.08 -7.48
CA HIS A 40 -12.69 -8.42 -8.01
C HIS A 40 -14.07 -8.58 -8.64
N GLU A 41 -15.14 -8.19 -7.94
CA GLU A 41 -16.51 -8.26 -8.42
C GLU A 41 -16.71 -7.40 -9.67
N LEU A 42 -16.22 -6.15 -9.71
CA LEU A 42 -16.26 -5.29 -10.88
C LEU A 42 -15.57 -5.93 -12.09
N ASN A 43 -14.39 -6.55 -11.89
CA ASN A 43 -13.66 -7.25 -12.94
C ASN A 43 -14.42 -8.49 -13.46
N VAL A 44 -15.04 -9.26 -12.56
CA VAL A 44 -15.85 -10.42 -12.91
C VAL A 44 -17.11 -10.00 -13.69
N ALA A 45 -17.79 -8.97 -13.21
CA ALA A 45 -18.98 -8.42 -13.85
C ALA A 45 -18.68 -7.94 -15.28
N ARG A 46 -17.59 -7.15 -15.45
CA ARG A 46 -17.15 -6.68 -16.77
C ARG A 46 -16.87 -7.83 -17.74
N ARG A 47 -16.20 -8.89 -17.29
CA ARG A 47 -15.94 -10.10 -18.13
C ARG A 47 -17.22 -10.81 -18.54
N LYS A 48 -18.28 -10.70 -17.73
CA LYS A 48 -19.61 -11.28 -18.02
C LYS A 48 -20.53 -10.33 -18.79
N GLY A 49 -20.07 -9.14 -19.17
CA GLY A 49 -20.89 -8.12 -19.80
C GLY A 49 -21.95 -7.53 -18.85
N ILE A 50 -21.71 -7.55 -17.54
CA ILE A 50 -22.59 -7.01 -16.53
C ILE A 50 -22.03 -5.66 -16.09
N ALA A 51 -22.83 -4.60 -16.16
CA ALA A 51 -22.49 -3.28 -15.68
C ALA A 51 -23.13 -3.00 -14.30
N TYR A 52 -22.46 -2.22 -13.50
CA TYR A 52 -22.99 -1.56 -12.32
C TYR A 52 -23.34 -0.12 -12.67
N ASP A 53 -24.51 0.34 -12.26
CA ASP A 53 -24.97 1.70 -12.49
C ASP A 53 -24.42 2.66 -11.44
N ASN A 54 -24.18 2.17 -10.22
CA ASN A 54 -23.62 2.94 -9.12
C ASN A 54 -22.77 2.06 -8.21
N LEU A 55 -21.79 2.70 -7.56
CA LEU A 55 -21.02 2.13 -6.46
C LEU A 55 -21.26 2.99 -5.22
N VAL A 56 -21.50 2.35 -4.08
CA VAL A 56 -21.58 3.00 -2.76
C VAL A 56 -20.42 2.50 -1.91
N THR A 57 -19.64 3.39 -1.32
CA THR A 57 -18.47 2.98 -0.52
C THR A 57 -18.35 3.81 0.75
N ASP A 58 -18.05 3.16 1.87
CA ASP A 58 -17.49 3.85 3.03
C ASP A 58 -16.02 4.20 2.78
N ILE A 59 -15.56 5.35 3.31
CA ILE A 59 -14.14 5.74 3.28
C ILE A 59 -13.39 5.15 4.49
N PHE A 60 -14.05 5.04 5.63
CA PHE A 60 -13.41 4.61 6.88
C PHE A 60 -13.49 3.09 7.05
N MET A 61 -12.71 2.37 6.26
CA MET A 61 -12.55 0.93 6.42
C MET A 61 -11.21 0.62 7.11
N PRO A 62 -11.14 -0.38 8.00
CA PRO A 62 -9.95 -0.65 8.80
C PRO A 62 -8.75 -1.14 7.97
N ASP A 63 -8.99 -1.83 6.86
CA ASP A 63 -7.94 -2.53 6.12
C ASP A 63 -7.25 -1.66 5.06
N ILE A 64 -8.01 -0.95 4.26
CA ILE A 64 -7.48 -0.07 3.21
C ILE A 64 -8.27 1.23 3.21
N ASP A 65 -7.56 2.36 3.20
CA ASP A 65 -8.14 3.69 3.04
C ASP A 65 -9.09 3.74 1.83
N GLY A 66 -10.37 4.01 2.08
CA GLY A 66 -11.41 4.03 1.05
C GLY A 66 -11.13 5.01 -0.08
N LEU A 67 -10.39 6.12 0.17
CA LEU A 67 -9.95 7.03 -0.89
C LEU A 67 -8.98 6.36 -1.87
N LYS A 68 -8.14 5.45 -1.41
CA LYS A 68 -7.22 4.71 -2.29
C LYS A 68 -7.99 3.73 -3.17
N ILE A 69 -8.99 3.06 -2.58
CA ILE A 69 -9.92 2.22 -3.33
C ILE A 69 -10.68 3.05 -4.38
N LEU A 70 -11.23 4.20 -3.98
CA LEU A 70 -11.92 5.11 -4.89
C LEU A 70 -11.04 5.50 -6.08
N LYS A 71 -9.78 5.92 -5.83
CA LYS A 71 -8.84 6.29 -6.90
C LYS A 71 -8.57 5.15 -7.87
N VAL A 72 -8.33 3.93 -7.37
CA VAL A 72 -8.10 2.76 -8.23
C VAL A 72 -9.35 2.41 -9.03
N ILE A 73 -10.53 2.47 -8.41
CA ILE A 73 -11.81 2.23 -9.11
C ILE A 73 -12.00 3.28 -10.21
N LYS A 74 -11.76 4.56 -9.93
CA LYS A 74 -11.89 5.64 -10.92
C LYS A 74 -10.90 5.53 -12.09
N ILE A 75 -9.72 4.97 -11.86
CA ILE A 75 -8.76 4.68 -12.94
C ILE A 75 -9.26 3.55 -13.84
N GLN A 76 -9.82 2.48 -13.26
CA GLN A 76 -10.28 1.32 -14.03
C GLN A 76 -11.68 1.49 -14.61
N TYR A 77 -12.51 2.28 -13.97
CA TYR A 77 -13.92 2.52 -14.26
C TYR A 77 -14.24 4.02 -14.12
N PRO A 78 -13.68 4.90 -14.99
CA PRO A 78 -13.78 6.35 -14.84
C PRO A 78 -15.22 6.86 -14.85
N GLU A 79 -16.08 6.22 -15.61
CA GLU A 79 -17.49 6.61 -15.77
C GLU A 79 -18.43 6.03 -14.70
N LEU A 80 -17.96 5.09 -13.87
CA LEU A 80 -18.80 4.51 -12.81
C LEU A 80 -19.14 5.58 -11.77
N PRO A 81 -20.42 5.91 -11.59
CA PRO A 81 -20.85 6.82 -10.54
C PRO A 81 -20.54 6.24 -9.16
N VAL A 82 -19.91 7.00 -8.29
CA VAL A 82 -19.57 6.58 -6.94
C VAL A 82 -20.18 7.50 -5.92
N LEU A 83 -20.93 6.93 -4.98
CA LEU A 83 -21.42 7.63 -3.81
C LEU A 83 -20.60 7.23 -2.60
N VAL A 84 -19.89 8.18 -2.04
CA VAL A 84 -19.14 8.02 -0.82
C VAL A 84 -20.02 8.26 0.38
N ILE A 85 -20.10 7.30 1.29
CA ILE A 85 -20.80 7.45 2.57
C ILE A 85 -19.77 7.41 3.70
N THR A 86 -19.89 8.31 4.68
CA THR A 86 -18.95 8.36 5.79
C THR A 86 -19.54 8.97 7.04
N GLY A 87 -19.00 8.61 8.20
CA GLY A 87 -19.29 9.25 9.48
C GLY A 87 -18.66 10.64 9.59
N PHE A 88 -19.12 11.41 10.55
CA PHE A 88 -18.78 12.81 10.77
C PHE A 88 -17.28 13.13 10.74
N GLY A 89 -16.84 14.19 10.01
CA GLY A 89 -15.85 15.10 10.54
C GLY A 89 -14.56 15.33 9.76
N ASP A 90 -14.38 14.85 8.51
CA ASP A 90 -13.18 15.24 7.76
C ASP A 90 -13.53 15.89 6.42
N GLU A 91 -13.66 17.24 6.46
CA GLU A 91 -13.93 18.03 5.26
C GLU A 91 -12.80 17.87 4.20
N SER A 92 -11.58 17.54 4.62
CA SER A 92 -10.48 17.34 3.68
C SER A 92 -10.67 16.06 2.87
N LEU A 93 -11.14 14.98 3.49
CA LEU A 93 -11.47 13.73 2.82
C LEU A 93 -12.66 13.90 1.87
N LYS A 94 -13.68 14.64 2.31
CA LYS A 94 -14.83 14.99 1.47
C LYS A 94 -14.41 15.75 0.21
N LEU A 95 -13.59 16.79 0.35
CA LEU A 95 -13.07 17.55 -0.79
C LEU A 95 -12.24 16.69 -1.73
N THR A 96 -11.44 15.78 -1.19
CA THR A 96 -10.62 14.86 -1.98
C THR A 96 -11.51 13.88 -2.75
N ALA A 97 -12.53 13.30 -2.11
CA ALA A 97 -13.46 12.39 -2.78
C ALA A 97 -14.27 13.11 -3.88
N LEU A 98 -14.76 14.33 -3.60
CA LEU A 98 -15.52 15.14 -4.57
C LEU A 98 -14.65 15.67 -5.73
N SER A 99 -13.32 15.65 -5.62
CA SER A 99 -12.42 16.01 -6.73
C SER A 99 -12.39 14.93 -7.82
N GLU A 100 -12.81 13.71 -7.52
CA GLU A 100 -12.91 12.62 -8.48
C GLU A 100 -14.19 12.78 -9.35
N HIS A 101 -14.05 12.54 -10.66
CA HIS A 101 -15.16 12.67 -11.60
C HIS A 101 -16.32 11.76 -11.22
N ASN A 102 -17.55 12.28 -11.37
CA ASN A 102 -18.82 11.55 -11.12
C ASN A 102 -18.86 10.88 -9.72
N THR A 103 -18.48 11.63 -8.70
CA THR A 103 -18.44 11.17 -7.31
C THR A 103 -19.34 12.07 -6.45
N GLY A 104 -20.27 11.47 -5.74
CA GLY A 104 -21.12 12.11 -4.75
C GLY A 104 -20.71 11.76 -3.33
N TYR A 105 -21.35 12.42 -2.37
CA TYR A 105 -21.06 12.27 -0.95
C TYR A 105 -22.34 12.31 -0.11
N LEU A 106 -22.42 11.43 0.92
CA LEU A 106 -23.54 11.38 1.85
C LEU A 106 -23.03 11.16 3.28
N ASP A 107 -23.43 12.06 4.20
CA ASP A 107 -23.04 11.99 5.61
C ASP A 107 -23.90 10.98 6.38
N LYS A 108 -23.29 10.13 7.20
CA LYS A 108 -23.98 9.29 8.20
C LYS A 108 -24.35 10.15 9.43
N PRO A 109 -25.55 10.02 10.05
CA PRO A 109 -26.63 9.10 9.69
C PRO A 109 -27.52 9.63 8.56
N PHE A 110 -28.05 8.75 7.72
CA PHE A 110 -28.96 9.06 6.63
C PHE A 110 -30.11 8.04 6.56
N GLU A 111 -31.20 8.43 5.91
CA GLU A 111 -32.31 7.54 5.61
C GLU A 111 -32.12 6.90 4.21
N ILE A 112 -32.81 5.79 3.94
CA ILE A 112 -32.74 5.14 2.62
C ILE A 112 -33.22 6.08 1.50
N SER A 113 -34.20 6.95 1.78
CA SER A 113 -34.64 7.99 0.86
C SER A 113 -33.52 8.94 0.42
N ASP A 114 -32.69 9.37 1.38
CA ASP A 114 -31.57 10.27 1.10
C ASP A 114 -30.49 9.58 0.21
N LEU A 115 -30.23 8.30 0.50
CA LEU A 115 -29.35 7.47 -0.30
C LEU A 115 -29.86 7.32 -1.74
N VAL A 116 -31.16 7.06 -1.91
CA VAL A 116 -31.78 6.92 -3.24
C VAL A 116 -31.71 8.25 -4.01
N GLU A 117 -32.04 9.37 -3.36
CA GLU A 117 -31.95 10.70 -3.97
C GLU A 117 -30.50 11.01 -4.41
N ALA A 118 -29.53 10.70 -3.57
CA ALA A 118 -28.11 10.87 -3.92
C ALA A 118 -27.67 10.00 -5.09
N LEU A 119 -28.11 8.74 -5.16
CA LEU A 119 -27.82 7.84 -6.29
C LEU A 119 -28.47 8.31 -7.59
N GLU A 120 -29.72 8.81 -7.53
CA GLU A 120 -30.44 9.33 -8.71
C GLU A 120 -29.86 10.67 -9.20
N ALA A 121 -29.24 11.46 -8.30
CA ALA A 121 -28.55 12.69 -8.65
C ALA A 121 -27.23 12.48 -9.38
N LEU A 122 -26.61 11.31 -9.20
CA LEU A 122 -25.39 10.94 -9.93
C LEU A 122 -25.78 10.55 -11.35
N SER A 123 -25.25 11.27 -12.35
CA SER A 123 -25.49 10.93 -13.75
C SER A 123 -24.94 9.57 -14.08
N PRO A 124 -25.73 8.62 -14.59
CA PRO A 124 -25.15 7.43 -15.21
C PRO A 124 -24.25 7.89 -16.33
N GLY A 125 -22.97 7.59 -16.26
CA GLY A 125 -22.05 7.83 -17.36
C GLY A 125 -22.63 7.21 -18.61
N SER A 126 -22.67 7.95 -19.73
CA SER A 126 -22.99 7.36 -21.02
C SER A 126 -22.00 6.22 -21.22
N THR A 127 -22.49 4.99 -21.28
CA THR A 127 -21.71 3.82 -21.61
C THR A 127 -21.33 3.86 -23.10
N ASP A 128 -20.57 4.86 -23.50
CA ASP A 128 -19.66 4.70 -24.57
C ASP A 128 -18.53 3.87 -23.98
N VAL A 129 -18.52 2.61 -24.36
CA VAL A 129 -17.40 1.70 -24.16
C VAL A 129 -16.20 2.50 -24.66
N ALA A 130 -15.46 3.11 -23.74
CA ALA A 130 -14.15 3.62 -24.06
C ALA A 130 -13.40 2.40 -24.58
N GLU A 131 -13.21 2.37 -25.91
CA GLU A 131 -12.27 1.47 -26.54
C GLU A 131 -11.06 1.42 -25.65
N GLU A 132 -10.72 0.19 -25.27
CA GLU A 132 -9.50 -0.13 -24.58
C GLU A 132 -8.41 0.87 -25.01
N ALA A 133 -8.09 1.84 -24.16
CA ALA A 133 -6.72 2.23 -24.07
C ALA A 133 -6.00 0.97 -23.56
N ALA A 134 -5.83 0.03 -24.45
CA ALA A 134 -4.83 -1.00 -24.34
C ALA A 134 -3.55 -0.20 -24.09
N ILE A 135 -3.15 -0.15 -22.84
CA ILE A 135 -1.74 0.04 -22.52
C ILE A 135 -1.13 -1.17 -23.23
N GLU A 136 -0.63 -0.96 -24.45
CA GLU A 136 0.25 -1.91 -25.10
C GLU A 136 1.35 -2.18 -24.09
N GLU A 137 1.17 -3.26 -23.34
CA GLU A 137 2.24 -3.91 -22.61
C GLU A 137 3.27 -4.31 -23.66
N LYS A 138 4.17 -3.38 -23.98
CA LYS A 138 5.47 -3.83 -24.45
C LYS A 138 5.99 -4.69 -23.32
N PRO A 139 6.27 -5.99 -23.56
CA PRO A 139 6.92 -6.81 -22.55
C PRO A 139 8.22 -6.08 -22.22
N GLN A 140 8.25 -5.36 -21.10
CA GLN A 140 9.50 -5.03 -20.48
C GLN A 140 10.08 -6.39 -20.11
N GLU A 141 11.18 -6.76 -20.74
CA GLU A 141 12.02 -7.83 -20.23
C GLU A 141 12.29 -7.48 -18.77
N ILE A 142 11.54 -8.14 -17.88
CA ILE A 142 11.79 -8.09 -16.44
C ILE A 142 13.14 -8.78 -16.29
N ARG A 143 14.21 -8.01 -16.21
CA ARG A 143 15.51 -8.54 -15.77
C ARG A 143 15.26 -9.03 -14.37
N GLU A 144 15.34 -10.33 -14.18
CA GLU A 144 15.23 -10.96 -12.87
C GLU A 144 16.46 -10.52 -12.07
N SER A 145 16.33 -9.44 -11.30
CA SER A 145 17.35 -9.03 -10.36
C SER A 145 17.06 -9.68 -9.01
N VAL A 146 18.09 -10.20 -8.39
CA VAL A 146 18.04 -10.70 -7.01
C VAL A 146 18.46 -9.57 -6.08
N SER A 147 17.70 -9.38 -5.01
CA SER A 147 17.98 -8.37 -3.99
C SER A 147 18.01 -9.01 -2.61
N ALA A 148 18.86 -8.52 -1.72
CA ALA A 148 18.93 -8.98 -0.34
C ALA A 148 19.28 -7.85 0.61
N TYR A 149 18.66 -7.88 1.79
CA TYR A 149 19.01 -7.00 2.89
C TYR A 149 20.06 -7.65 3.79
N LEU A 150 21.08 -6.87 4.15
CA LEU A 150 22.06 -7.24 5.16
C LEU A 150 21.96 -6.26 6.32
N THR A 151 21.89 -6.78 7.54
CA THR A 151 22.03 -5.98 8.74
C THR A 151 23.41 -6.21 9.35
N ILE A 152 24.08 -5.12 9.69
CA ILE A 152 25.49 -5.13 10.06
C ILE A 152 25.68 -4.39 11.39
N ARG A 153 26.49 -4.98 12.26
CA ARG A 153 26.98 -4.34 13.48
C ARG A 153 28.44 -3.91 13.28
N ILE A 154 28.76 -2.71 13.73
CA ILE A 154 30.14 -2.21 13.77
C ILE A 154 30.79 -2.66 15.08
N THR A 155 31.84 -3.46 15.01
CA THR A 155 32.59 -3.92 16.17
C THR A 155 33.80 -3.03 16.51
N ASP A 156 34.29 -2.24 15.53
CA ASP A 156 35.32 -1.22 15.74
C ASP A 156 34.76 0.19 15.49
N HIS A 157 34.16 0.79 16.51
CA HIS A 157 33.53 2.10 16.43
C HIS A 157 34.49 3.24 16.07
N LYS A 158 35.81 3.07 16.27
CA LYS A 158 36.81 4.07 15.87
C LYS A 158 36.93 4.19 14.34
N LYS A 159 36.51 3.16 13.62
CA LYS A 159 36.54 3.08 12.15
C LYS A 159 35.16 3.17 11.51
N SER A 160 34.13 3.58 12.26
CA SER A 160 32.75 3.59 11.76
C SER A 160 32.59 4.31 10.42
N MET A 161 33.20 5.49 10.26
CA MET A 161 33.14 6.25 9.00
C MET A 161 33.92 5.57 7.85
N GLU A 162 35.06 4.95 8.16
CA GLU A 162 35.86 4.23 7.18
C GLU A 162 35.09 3.01 6.67
N ILE A 163 34.49 2.26 7.60
CA ILE A 163 33.65 1.09 7.30
C ILE A 163 32.43 1.49 6.48
N PHE A 164 31.70 2.54 6.90
CA PHE A 164 30.53 3.03 6.18
C PHE A 164 30.90 3.45 4.75
N ASN A 165 31.97 4.22 4.57
CA ASN A 165 32.42 4.64 3.24
C ASN A 165 32.87 3.47 2.35
N ALA A 166 33.46 2.42 2.95
CA ALA A 166 33.84 1.20 2.22
C ALA A 166 32.60 0.45 1.72
N LEU A 167 31.58 0.30 2.57
CA LEU A 167 30.30 -0.30 2.20
C LEU A 167 29.56 0.52 1.15
N TYR A 168 29.43 1.82 1.36
CA TYR A 168 28.70 2.73 0.45
C TYR A 168 29.25 2.73 -0.99
N LYS A 169 30.57 2.50 -1.14
CA LYS A 169 31.24 2.45 -2.45
C LYS A 169 31.40 1.04 -3.02
N MET A 170 30.95 0.02 -2.30
CA MET A 170 31.14 -1.37 -2.72
C MET A 170 30.23 -1.72 -3.90
N PRO A 171 30.80 -2.31 -4.99
CA PRO A 171 29.99 -2.78 -6.10
C PRO A 171 28.94 -3.79 -5.67
N GLY A 172 27.74 -3.71 -6.24
CA GLY A 172 26.61 -4.58 -5.90
C GLY A 172 25.79 -4.10 -4.69
N ILE A 173 26.20 -3.05 -3.99
CA ILE A 173 25.39 -2.39 -2.98
C ILE A 173 24.55 -1.29 -3.65
N HIS A 174 23.24 -1.42 -3.55
CA HIS A 174 22.25 -0.47 -4.09
C HIS A 174 21.97 0.66 -3.11
N SER A 175 21.83 0.35 -1.82
CA SER A 175 21.70 1.34 -0.75
C SER A 175 22.47 0.90 0.49
N CYS A 176 22.96 1.88 1.24
CA CYS A 176 23.68 1.67 2.48
C CYS A 176 23.34 2.83 3.44
N GLU A 177 22.67 2.51 4.54
CA GLU A 177 22.19 3.48 5.50
C GLU A 177 22.73 3.17 6.91
N ALA A 178 23.27 4.19 7.56
CA ALA A 178 23.57 4.12 8.98
C ALA A 178 22.29 4.30 9.78
N VAL A 179 22.07 3.46 10.78
CA VAL A 179 20.84 3.46 11.56
C VAL A 179 21.14 3.38 13.07
N ARG A 180 20.14 3.73 13.86
CA ARG A 180 20.13 3.53 15.30
C ARG A 180 19.01 2.55 15.65
N GLY A 181 19.37 1.37 16.16
CA GLY A 181 18.45 0.30 16.50
C GLY A 181 19.20 -0.95 16.97
N ASP A 182 18.72 -2.12 16.59
CA ASP A 182 19.32 -3.41 16.92
C ASP A 182 20.62 -3.69 16.12
N PHE A 183 20.91 -2.91 15.11
CA PHE A 183 22.08 -2.95 14.24
C PHE A 183 22.52 -1.52 13.87
N ASP A 184 23.71 -1.38 13.30
CA ASP A 184 24.32 -0.06 13.00
C ASP A 184 24.18 0.35 11.54
N ILE A 185 24.14 -0.62 10.61
CA ILE A 185 24.02 -0.37 9.17
C ILE A 185 23.03 -1.37 8.57
N ILE A 186 22.20 -0.89 7.66
CA ILE A 186 21.39 -1.72 6.75
C ILE A 186 21.88 -1.49 5.32
N VAL A 187 22.06 -2.60 4.59
CA VAL A 187 22.49 -2.61 3.21
C VAL A 187 21.45 -3.33 2.36
N LEU A 188 21.09 -2.76 1.22
CA LEU A 188 20.40 -3.47 0.14
C LEU A 188 21.42 -3.81 -0.93
N ALA A 189 21.74 -5.09 -1.07
CA ALA A 189 22.52 -5.63 -2.17
C ALA A 189 21.60 -6.02 -3.32
N GLN A 190 22.04 -5.77 -4.57
CA GLN A 190 21.32 -6.12 -5.77
C GLN A 190 22.28 -6.66 -6.84
N GLY A 191 21.87 -7.74 -7.51
CA GLY A 191 22.64 -8.40 -8.56
C GLY A 191 21.74 -9.13 -9.55
N GLU A 192 22.33 -9.66 -10.63
CA GLU A 192 21.64 -10.48 -11.63
C GLU A 192 21.46 -11.94 -11.17
N SER A 193 22.17 -12.36 -10.12
CA SER A 193 22.12 -13.73 -9.58
C SER A 193 22.45 -13.78 -8.08
N GLN A 194 22.08 -14.90 -7.45
CA GLN A 194 22.45 -15.18 -6.05
C GLN A 194 23.97 -15.24 -5.85
N GLU A 195 24.73 -15.63 -6.87
CA GLU A 195 26.20 -15.67 -6.83
C GLU A 195 26.80 -14.26 -6.68
N GLU A 196 26.16 -13.26 -7.28
CA GLU A 196 26.58 -11.85 -7.12
C GLU A 196 26.26 -11.34 -5.72
N ILE A 197 25.09 -11.65 -5.17
CA ILE A 197 24.76 -11.34 -3.77
C ILE A 197 25.76 -12.00 -2.82
N LYS A 198 26.15 -13.25 -3.09
CA LYS A 198 27.15 -13.96 -2.30
C LYS A 198 28.52 -13.27 -2.36
N LYS A 199 28.95 -12.76 -3.52
CA LYS A 199 30.22 -12.01 -3.63
C LYS A 199 30.17 -10.72 -2.79
N VAL A 200 29.03 -10.03 -2.75
CA VAL A 200 28.86 -8.85 -1.89
C VAL A 200 28.96 -9.27 -0.43
N PHE A 201 28.30 -10.35 -0.02
CA PHE A 201 28.38 -10.89 1.33
C PHE A 201 29.82 -11.21 1.73
N ASP A 202 30.53 -11.99 0.91
CA ASP A 202 31.94 -12.39 1.15
C ASP A 202 32.86 -11.15 1.24
N SER A 203 32.57 -10.12 0.44
CA SER A 203 33.34 -8.86 0.45
C SER A 203 33.08 -8.05 1.74
N ILE A 204 31.87 -8.06 2.25
CA ILE A 204 31.52 -7.41 3.53
C ILE A 204 32.14 -8.20 4.70
N GLU A 205 32.04 -9.53 4.67
CA GLU A 205 32.63 -10.40 5.71
C GLU A 205 34.15 -10.24 5.83
N ALA A 206 34.83 -9.96 4.70
CA ALA A 206 36.26 -9.70 4.68
C ALA A 206 36.67 -8.36 5.32
N LEU A 207 35.73 -7.43 5.54
CA LEU A 207 36.00 -6.15 6.18
C LEU A 207 36.27 -6.33 7.68
N LYS A 208 37.37 -5.75 8.15
CA LYS A 208 37.69 -5.76 9.60
C LYS A 208 36.79 -4.77 10.34
N GLY A 209 36.23 -5.20 11.45
CA GLY A 209 35.45 -4.35 12.34
C GLY A 209 33.94 -4.34 12.02
N VAL A 210 33.47 -5.30 11.23
CA VAL A 210 32.05 -5.55 10.95
C VAL A 210 31.65 -6.96 11.40
N GLU A 211 30.38 -7.10 11.75
CA GLU A 211 29.71 -8.36 12.01
C GLU A 211 28.40 -8.35 11.22
N ILE A 212 28.20 -9.30 10.31
CA ILE A 212 26.93 -9.46 9.61
C ILE A 212 25.97 -10.18 10.54
N LEU A 213 24.84 -9.55 10.87
CA LEU A 213 23.83 -10.11 11.76
C LEU A 213 22.78 -10.93 11.00
N SER A 214 22.44 -10.50 9.79
CA SER A 214 21.49 -11.22 8.92
C SER A 214 21.80 -10.96 7.45
N LEU A 215 21.46 -11.93 6.62
CA LEU A 215 21.30 -11.82 5.18
C LEU A 215 19.90 -12.35 4.85
N SER A 216 19.06 -11.52 4.28
CA SER A 216 17.66 -11.84 4.02
C SER A 216 17.33 -11.50 2.56
N GLU A 217 17.05 -12.52 1.75
CA GLU A 217 16.68 -12.33 0.35
C GLU A 217 15.30 -11.68 0.25
N VAL A 218 15.13 -10.79 -0.70
CA VAL A 218 13.84 -10.16 -1.01
C VAL A 218 13.03 -11.14 -1.85
N GLU A 219 11.81 -11.38 -1.42
CA GLU A 219 10.88 -12.29 -2.07
C GLU A 219 9.65 -11.54 -2.57
N ARG A 220 9.07 -12.02 -3.64
CA ARG A 220 7.73 -11.56 -4.04
C ARG A 220 6.70 -12.34 -3.23
N PRO A 221 5.82 -11.65 -2.48
CA PRO A 221 4.74 -12.33 -1.78
C PRO A 221 3.83 -13.01 -2.80
N LYS A 222 3.37 -14.23 -2.50
CA LYS A 222 2.35 -14.90 -3.30
C LYS A 222 1.00 -14.29 -2.94
N LEU A 223 0.63 -13.24 -3.64
CA LEU A 223 -0.64 -12.55 -3.47
C LEU A 223 -1.69 -13.13 -4.42
N ASP A 224 -2.96 -12.98 -4.04
CA ASP A 224 -4.05 -13.25 -4.96
C ASP A 224 -3.94 -12.32 -6.18
N ARG A 225 -4.31 -12.83 -7.35
CA ARG A 225 -4.11 -12.14 -8.63
C ARG A 225 -4.72 -10.74 -8.69
N ASP A 226 -5.86 -10.55 -8.00
CA ASP A 226 -6.55 -9.27 -7.98
C ASP A 226 -5.86 -8.29 -7.02
N VAL A 227 -5.31 -8.78 -5.91
CA VAL A 227 -4.50 -8.00 -4.97
C VAL A 227 -3.21 -7.51 -5.63
N ASP A 228 -2.50 -8.42 -6.32
CA ASP A 228 -1.25 -8.10 -7.02
C ASP A 228 -1.50 -7.03 -8.10
N LYS A 229 -2.55 -7.19 -8.90
CA LYS A 229 -2.96 -6.21 -9.91
C LYS A 229 -3.36 -4.86 -9.30
N PHE A 230 -4.03 -4.86 -8.16
CA PHE A 230 -4.38 -3.63 -7.45
C PHE A 230 -3.13 -2.87 -6.98
N ILE A 231 -2.19 -3.57 -6.36
CA ILE A 231 -0.91 -3.01 -5.91
C ILE A 231 -0.13 -2.42 -7.09
N GLU A 232 -0.09 -3.12 -8.23
CA GLU A 232 0.57 -2.66 -9.45
C GLU A 232 -0.03 -1.36 -9.96
N ILE A 233 -1.36 -1.27 -10.06
CA ILE A 233 -2.06 -0.07 -10.52
C ILE A 233 -1.83 1.09 -9.55
N TYR A 234 -1.99 0.85 -8.25
CA TYR A 234 -1.76 1.86 -7.22
C TYR A 234 -0.33 2.41 -7.26
N SER A 235 0.67 1.53 -7.39
CA SER A 235 2.08 1.92 -7.46
C SER A 235 2.38 2.78 -8.68
N LYS A 236 1.83 2.43 -9.85
CA LYS A 236 2.08 3.15 -11.11
C LYS A 236 1.42 4.54 -11.14
N VAL A 237 0.27 4.69 -10.55
CA VAL A 237 -0.56 5.90 -10.74
C VAL A 237 -0.56 6.79 -9.50
N VAL A 238 -0.76 6.22 -8.33
CA VAL A 238 -0.95 7.02 -7.10
C VAL A 238 0.39 7.40 -6.47
N LYS A 239 1.34 6.46 -6.35
CA LYS A 239 2.66 6.77 -5.78
C LYS A 239 3.50 7.69 -6.68
N GLN A 240 3.31 7.65 -8.01
CA GLN A 240 4.01 8.56 -8.94
C GLN A 240 3.45 9.99 -8.93
N GLN A 241 2.22 10.19 -8.45
CA GLN A 241 1.59 11.50 -8.31
C GLN A 241 1.85 12.15 -6.94
N ALA A 242 2.49 11.44 -6.02
CA ALA A 242 2.91 12.06 -4.76
C ALA A 242 3.86 13.23 -5.08
N PRO A 243 3.61 14.43 -4.54
CA PRO A 243 4.42 15.60 -4.85
C PRO A 243 5.88 15.34 -4.49
N VAL A 244 6.73 15.33 -5.50
CA VAL A 244 8.18 15.33 -5.36
C VAL A 244 8.56 16.73 -4.93
N SER A 245 8.23 17.12 -3.74
CA SER A 245 8.84 18.22 -2.98
C SER A 245 8.30 18.19 -1.57
N PRO A 246 8.92 17.51 -0.64
CA PRO A 246 8.75 17.90 0.74
C PRO A 246 9.49 19.24 0.87
N GLU A 247 8.76 20.33 1.00
CA GLU A 247 9.31 21.48 1.68
C GLU A 247 9.97 20.96 2.96
N LYS A 248 11.24 21.33 3.15
CA LYS A 248 12.17 20.86 4.18
C LYS A 248 11.58 21.02 5.59
N GLN A 249 10.70 20.14 6.01
CA GLN A 249 10.41 19.92 7.42
C GLN A 249 11.26 18.73 7.89
N PRO A 250 11.97 18.87 9.01
CA PRO A 250 12.81 17.79 9.54
C PRO A 250 11.91 16.61 9.96
N GLY A 251 11.76 15.65 9.06
CA GLY A 251 11.11 14.37 9.32
C GLY A 251 12.16 13.33 9.69
N THR A 252 11.82 12.42 10.59
CA THR A 252 12.60 11.20 10.81
C THR A 252 12.22 10.16 9.78
N THR A 253 13.23 9.57 9.15
CA THR A 253 13.05 8.41 8.29
C THR A 253 13.60 7.19 9.02
N SER A 254 12.86 6.11 9.05
CA SER A 254 13.25 4.89 9.76
C SER A 254 12.98 3.67 8.90
N TYR A 255 13.83 2.67 9.03
CA TYR A 255 13.47 1.31 8.62
C TYR A 255 12.60 0.66 9.68
N ILE A 256 11.66 -0.15 9.23
CA ILE A 256 10.88 -1.05 10.08
C ILE A 256 11.17 -2.49 9.66
N ILE A 257 11.31 -3.35 10.66
CA ILE A 257 11.35 -4.80 10.46
C ILE A 257 10.15 -5.37 11.22
N VAL A 258 9.28 -6.04 10.50
CA VAL A 258 8.03 -6.59 11.02
C VAL A 258 8.10 -8.11 10.95
N ASP A 259 8.12 -8.77 12.10
CA ASP A 259 7.99 -10.23 12.18
C ASP A 259 6.50 -10.56 12.10
N ILE A 260 6.12 -11.47 11.20
CA ILE A 260 4.72 -11.76 10.86
C ILE A 260 4.41 -13.25 10.89
N ASP A 261 3.13 -13.57 11.05
CA ASP A 261 2.60 -14.89 10.76
C ASP A 261 2.57 -15.08 9.23
N LYS A 262 3.24 -16.12 8.75
CA LYS A 262 3.33 -16.42 7.31
C LYS A 262 1.96 -16.63 6.66
N ASP A 263 1.00 -17.20 7.39
CA ASP A 263 -0.34 -17.45 6.87
C ASP A 263 -1.15 -16.14 6.68
N ALA A 264 -0.77 -15.08 7.40
CA ALA A 264 -1.40 -13.75 7.29
C ALA A 264 -0.66 -12.78 6.36
N ILE A 265 0.37 -13.24 5.63
CA ILE A 265 1.27 -12.39 4.82
C ILE A 265 0.51 -11.50 3.84
N GLN A 266 -0.51 -12.03 3.15
CA GLN A 266 -1.26 -11.27 2.14
C GLN A 266 -1.95 -10.06 2.77
N GLN A 267 -2.69 -10.26 3.86
CA GLN A 267 -3.40 -9.21 4.56
C GLN A 267 -2.41 -8.19 5.16
N ILE A 268 -1.36 -8.67 5.85
CA ILE A 268 -0.38 -7.80 6.49
C ILE A 268 0.38 -6.97 5.46
N PHE A 269 0.89 -7.63 4.40
CA PHE A 269 1.64 -6.93 3.34
C PHE A 269 0.79 -5.85 2.69
N THR A 270 -0.47 -6.17 2.35
CA THR A 270 -1.39 -5.23 1.73
C THR A 270 -1.68 -4.06 2.68
N THR A 271 -1.99 -4.34 3.94
CA THR A 271 -2.28 -3.30 4.95
C THR A 271 -1.06 -2.38 5.15
N VAL A 272 0.14 -2.94 5.32
CA VAL A 272 1.38 -2.16 5.50
C VAL A 272 1.70 -1.34 4.24
N PHE A 273 1.56 -1.93 3.05
CA PHE A 273 1.83 -1.26 1.79
C PHE A 273 0.96 0.00 1.58
N PHE A 274 -0.28 -0.01 2.08
CA PHE A 274 -1.22 1.11 1.94
C PHE A 274 -1.16 2.15 3.06
N ILE A 275 -0.30 2.00 4.06
CA ILE A 275 -0.03 3.08 5.04
C ILE A 275 0.70 4.22 4.31
N ASP A 276 0.17 5.45 4.38
CA ASP A 276 0.70 6.60 3.63
C ASP A 276 2.15 6.93 3.97
N GLU A 277 2.52 6.72 5.22
CA GLU A 277 3.87 6.96 5.71
C GLU A 277 4.87 5.87 5.29
N VAL A 278 4.41 4.74 4.75
CA VAL A 278 5.27 3.67 4.25
C VAL A 278 5.72 3.99 2.82
N VAL A 279 7.03 4.19 2.66
CA VAL A 279 7.65 4.50 1.38
C VAL A 279 7.75 3.26 0.50
N PHE A 280 8.18 2.16 1.09
CA PHE A 280 8.22 0.83 0.48
C PHE A 280 8.09 -0.26 1.54
N CYS A 281 7.76 -1.46 1.09
CA CYS A 281 7.66 -2.65 1.92
C CYS A 281 8.06 -3.88 1.09
N ASP A 282 9.06 -4.61 1.54
CA ASP A 282 9.56 -5.84 0.93
C ASP A 282 9.34 -7.03 1.85
N VAL A 283 9.05 -8.18 1.25
CA VAL A 283 8.94 -9.46 1.96
C VAL A 283 10.30 -10.14 1.98
N ILE A 284 10.69 -10.66 3.13
CA ILE A 284 11.95 -11.37 3.33
C ILE A 284 11.76 -12.62 4.20
N ASP A 285 12.80 -13.44 4.32
CA ASP A 285 12.88 -14.60 5.21
C ASP A 285 11.72 -15.59 5.03
N ASP A 286 11.52 -16.02 3.79
CA ASP A 286 10.49 -17.00 3.40
C ASP A 286 9.07 -16.59 3.83
N GLY A 287 8.79 -15.28 3.74
CA GLY A 287 7.47 -14.71 4.04
C GLY A 287 7.16 -14.55 5.53
N THR A 288 8.17 -14.65 6.39
CA THR A 288 7.99 -14.48 7.86
C THR A 288 8.33 -13.09 8.35
N LYS A 289 8.87 -12.23 7.48
CA LYS A 289 9.22 -10.86 7.82
C LYS A 289 8.94 -9.88 6.68
N LEU A 290 8.70 -8.64 7.06
CA LEU A 290 8.71 -7.48 6.16
C LEU A 290 9.83 -6.52 6.55
N VAL A 291 10.49 -5.95 5.55
CA VAL A 291 11.34 -4.77 5.70
C VAL A 291 10.69 -3.62 4.97
N GLY A 292 10.49 -2.51 5.65
CA GLY A 292 9.93 -1.30 5.03
C GLY A 292 10.65 -0.06 5.50
N MET A 293 10.40 1.02 4.80
CA MET A 293 10.84 2.36 5.18
C MET A 293 9.62 3.23 5.48
N ILE A 294 9.65 3.91 6.61
CA ILE A 294 8.62 4.86 7.00
C ILE A 294 9.19 6.27 7.10
N THR A 295 8.37 7.26 6.75
CA THR A 295 8.70 8.68 6.92
C THR A 295 7.71 9.31 7.88
N GLY A 296 8.20 9.91 8.97
CA GLY A 296 7.39 10.65 9.93
C GLY A 296 7.61 12.16 9.77
N GLN A 297 6.59 12.92 9.36
CA GLN A 297 6.62 14.37 9.43
C GLN A 297 6.04 14.84 10.77
N GLY A 298 6.86 15.38 11.65
CA GLY A 298 6.46 15.94 12.95
C GLY A 298 6.70 15.03 14.15
N VAL A 299 6.73 15.64 15.33
CA VAL A 299 7.02 14.98 16.61
C VAL A 299 5.89 13.99 16.95
N GLY A 300 6.23 12.73 17.19
CA GLY A 300 5.30 11.69 17.69
C GLY A 300 4.54 10.91 16.62
N ARG A 301 4.82 11.06 15.31
CA ARG A 301 4.16 10.27 14.25
C ARG A 301 4.69 8.84 14.16
N THR A 302 6.00 8.65 14.25
CA THR A 302 6.60 7.31 14.21
C THR A 302 6.01 6.36 15.28
N PRO A 303 5.83 6.78 16.56
CA PRO A 303 5.18 5.94 17.56
C PRO A 303 3.75 5.53 17.17
N ARG A 304 2.97 6.41 16.53
CA ARG A 304 1.60 6.07 16.08
C ARG A 304 1.60 5.05 14.95
N ILE A 305 2.55 5.15 14.02
CA ILE A 305 2.70 4.17 12.93
C ILE A 305 3.10 2.81 13.54
N MET A 306 4.04 2.80 14.48
CA MET A 306 4.45 1.58 15.18
C MET A 306 3.29 0.94 15.97
N GLU A 307 2.45 1.77 16.58
CA GLU A 307 1.24 1.30 17.26
C GLU A 307 0.22 0.69 16.26
N LYS A 308 -0.05 1.37 15.16
CA LYS A 308 -0.91 0.83 14.08
C LYS A 308 -0.39 -0.51 13.56
N LEU A 309 0.90 -0.60 13.27
CA LEU A 309 1.51 -1.85 12.79
C LEU A 309 1.38 -2.99 13.80
N ASN A 310 1.57 -2.71 15.08
CA ASN A 310 1.42 -3.73 16.13
C ASN A 310 -0.04 -4.17 16.36
N GLN A 311 -1.03 -3.42 15.90
CA GLN A 311 -2.45 -3.77 15.99
C GLN A 311 -2.94 -4.64 14.83
N ILE A 312 -2.16 -4.77 13.75
CA ILE A 312 -2.52 -5.62 12.61
C ILE A 312 -2.49 -7.08 13.06
N GLU A 313 -3.59 -7.80 12.82
CA GLU A 313 -3.69 -9.23 13.13
C GLU A 313 -2.62 -10.02 12.35
N GLY A 314 -1.89 -10.89 13.07
CA GLY A 314 -0.78 -11.67 12.50
C GLY A 314 0.58 -10.97 12.56
N VAL A 315 0.65 -9.70 12.96
CA VAL A 315 1.93 -9.03 13.28
C VAL A 315 2.40 -9.51 14.67
N LEU A 316 3.59 -10.10 14.72
CA LEU A 316 4.16 -10.68 15.94
C LEU A 316 5.06 -9.67 16.66
N ARG A 317 5.81 -8.87 15.92
CA ARG A 317 6.74 -7.89 16.46
C ARG A 317 7.09 -6.85 15.42
N VAL A 318 7.19 -5.58 15.83
CA VAL A 318 7.70 -4.48 15.01
C VAL A 318 8.96 -3.91 15.66
N ARG A 319 10.02 -3.73 14.88
CA ARG A 319 11.29 -3.12 15.28
C ARG A 319 11.56 -1.92 14.40
N GLU A 320 12.08 -0.87 14.98
CA GLU A 320 12.45 0.37 14.30
C GLU A 320 13.98 0.52 14.31
N ALA A 321 14.52 0.97 13.17
CA ALA A 321 15.90 1.41 13.03
C ALA A 321 15.91 2.81 12.37
N THR A 322 16.12 3.83 13.17
CA THR A 322 16.10 5.23 12.72
C THR A 322 17.34 5.56 11.93
N ILE A 323 17.17 6.12 10.72
CA ILE A 323 18.30 6.53 9.85
C ILE A 323 19.04 7.69 10.49
N VAL A 324 20.36 7.57 10.55
CA VAL A 324 21.28 8.59 11.05
C VAL A 324 22.01 9.22 9.88
N LYS A 325 21.81 10.52 9.66
CA LYS A 325 22.59 11.27 8.67
C LYS A 325 24.04 11.41 9.16
N LEU A 326 24.97 10.73 8.49
CA LEU A 326 26.41 10.77 8.82
C LEU A 326 27.12 11.95 8.14
N MET A 327 26.54 12.53 7.09
CA MET A 327 27.07 13.70 6.41
C MET A 327 25.94 14.74 6.27
N GLU A 328 26.21 15.96 6.72
CA GLU A 328 25.48 17.14 6.28
C GLU A 328 26.15 17.64 5.01
N ASP A 329 25.37 17.83 3.93
CA ASP A 329 25.85 18.44 2.68
C ASP A 329 26.24 19.90 2.90
#